data_896014c0acd2c29542f65da4f6308a7d
#
_entry.id   896014c0acd2c29542f65da4f6308a7d
#
_cell.length_a   1.000
_cell.length_b   1.000
_cell.length_c   1.000
_cell.angle_alpha   90.00
_cell.angle_beta   90.00
_cell.angle_gamma   90.00
#
_symmetry.space_group_name_H-M   'P 1'
#
loop_
_entity.id
_entity.type
_entity.pdbx_description
1 polymer ?
#
loop_
_entity_poly.entity_id
_entity_poly.type
_entity_poly.pdbx_seq_one_letter_code
_entity_poly.pdbx_strand_id
1 'polypeptide(L)'
;MPASPPTLVPSNTRAYWVEMPGRGSIRQESLSLPAPEGHSLIETWVTGISPGTERLVGLGHVPPECWSTMECPSMGGSFELPVKYGYCLVGQAINGPYAGRRVFTMHPHQNYAIIPDDRLLPLPEDFLPLRATLIPNMETALNAIWDSEYQPPVPVAIVGGGMVGLLIAFLLKTAWDSQPVIIEIDKQRRQLIEELGWGLTTLDPQASPREAFSLCFHSSGQGSGLQTALDSVGFEGRVIEVSWLGHRPVSLHLGGSFHFQRKQILSSQVSTIAKSKRGHLTHQQRLEQVLVHLQNPLLDALISQIIKFDHLPLFMQQLYHKNPDGFSFAVIYRPFEHYFQKT
;
A
#
# COMPACT_ATOMS: atom_id res chain seq x y z
N MET A 1 12.94 -23.22 -29.83
CA MET A 1 13.56 -21.89 -29.79
C MET A 1 14.87 -22.03 -29.03
N PRO A 2 15.98 -21.42 -29.41
CA PRO A 2 17.21 -21.51 -28.66
C PRO A 2 17.01 -20.85 -27.28
N ALA A 3 17.45 -21.55 -26.22
CA ALA A 3 17.44 -21.04 -24.88
C ALA A 3 18.22 -19.71 -24.81
N SER A 4 17.61 -18.68 -24.24
CA SER A 4 18.29 -17.40 -23.99
C SER A 4 19.58 -17.68 -23.20
N PRO A 5 20.69 -16.97 -23.49
CA PRO A 5 21.93 -17.20 -22.77
C PRO A 5 21.70 -16.98 -21.27
N PRO A 6 22.39 -17.73 -20.40
CA PRO A 6 22.24 -17.58 -18.96
C PRO A 6 22.56 -16.14 -18.59
N THR A 7 21.60 -15.45 -18.00
CA THR A 7 21.79 -14.11 -17.45
C THR A 7 22.87 -14.20 -16.39
N LEU A 8 24.01 -13.56 -16.60
CA LEU A 8 25.09 -13.47 -15.61
C LEU A 8 24.49 -12.80 -14.35
N VAL A 9 24.27 -13.61 -13.33
CA VAL A 9 23.76 -13.11 -12.04
C VAL A 9 24.88 -12.34 -11.38
N PRO A 10 24.67 -11.04 -11.08
CA PRO A 10 25.72 -10.24 -10.44
C PRO A 10 25.98 -10.72 -9.01
N SER A 11 27.24 -10.70 -8.59
CA SER A 11 27.64 -11.00 -7.19
C SER A 11 27.17 -9.91 -6.19
N ASN A 12 26.72 -8.76 -6.69
CA ASN A 12 26.28 -7.62 -5.89
C ASN A 12 24.87 -7.21 -6.30
N THR A 13 24.13 -6.72 -5.32
CA THR A 13 22.84 -6.09 -5.50
C THR A 13 22.90 -4.62 -5.10
N ARG A 14 21.93 -3.84 -5.54
CA ARG A 14 21.78 -2.41 -5.21
C ARG A 14 20.45 -2.22 -4.50
N ALA A 15 20.46 -1.60 -3.33
CA ALA A 15 19.28 -1.38 -2.51
C ALA A 15 19.15 0.10 -2.11
N TYR A 16 17.92 0.59 -1.98
CA TYR A 16 17.66 1.92 -1.44
C TYR A 16 17.65 1.88 0.09
N TRP A 17 18.39 2.80 0.70
CA TRP A 17 18.48 2.99 2.14
C TRP A 17 18.08 4.41 2.52
N VAL A 18 17.28 4.55 3.55
CA VAL A 18 17.10 5.81 4.25
C VAL A 18 18.29 5.97 5.20
N GLU A 19 19.10 6.98 4.96
CA GLU A 19 20.36 7.21 5.70
C GLU A 19 20.14 8.01 6.99
N MET A 20 19.30 9.01 6.87
CA MET A 20 18.87 9.92 7.94
C MET A 20 17.50 10.49 7.59
N PRO A 21 16.80 11.14 8.55
CA PRO A 21 15.49 11.71 8.26
C PRO A 21 15.50 12.61 7.03
N GLY A 22 14.62 12.28 6.07
CA GLY A 22 14.44 13.05 4.83
C GLY A 22 15.48 12.78 3.74
N ARG A 23 16.43 11.86 3.94
CA ARG A 23 17.50 11.59 2.96
C ARG A 23 17.82 10.10 2.84
N GLY A 24 17.92 9.63 1.62
CA GLY A 24 18.34 8.26 1.33
C GLY A 24 19.30 8.17 0.15
N SER A 25 19.90 7.00 -0.01
CA SER A 25 20.86 6.69 -1.08
C SER A 25 20.70 5.24 -1.55
N ILE A 26 21.30 4.93 -2.70
CA ILE A 26 21.43 3.56 -3.19
C ILE A 26 22.78 3.01 -2.72
N ARG A 27 22.75 1.91 -1.99
CA ARG A 27 23.93 1.17 -1.53
C ARG A 27 24.13 -0.09 -2.36
N GLN A 28 25.38 -0.49 -2.51
CA GLN A 28 25.73 -1.83 -2.99
C GLN A 28 25.77 -2.79 -1.79
N GLU A 29 25.21 -3.99 -2.00
CA GLU A 29 25.20 -5.08 -1.03
C GLU A 29 25.68 -6.36 -1.71
N SER A 30 26.29 -7.27 -0.95
CA SER A 30 26.69 -8.57 -1.47
C SER A 30 25.49 -9.51 -1.56
N LEU A 31 25.42 -10.33 -2.62
CA LEU A 31 24.50 -11.45 -2.72
C LEU A 31 25.23 -12.74 -2.35
N SER A 32 24.69 -13.50 -1.40
CA SER A 32 25.20 -14.81 -1.01
C SER A 32 24.75 -15.86 -2.03
N LEU A 33 25.54 -16.05 -3.06
CA LEU A 33 25.28 -17.03 -4.12
C LEU A 33 26.19 -18.27 -3.97
N PRO A 34 25.66 -19.48 -4.31
CA PRO A 34 24.28 -19.77 -4.72
C PRO A 34 23.28 -19.51 -3.61
N ALA A 35 22.00 -19.27 -3.97
CA ALA A 35 20.94 -19.10 -2.98
C ALA A 35 20.84 -20.34 -2.08
N PRO A 36 20.61 -20.19 -0.76
CA PRO A 36 20.43 -21.33 0.14
C PRO A 36 19.25 -22.22 -0.28
N GLU A 37 19.24 -23.47 0.19
CA GLU A 37 18.11 -24.37 -0.01
C GLU A 37 16.80 -23.74 0.52
N GLY A 38 15.69 -23.91 -0.19
CA GLY A 38 14.41 -23.31 0.14
C GLY A 38 14.34 -21.80 -0.12
N HIS A 39 15.29 -21.24 -0.87
CA HIS A 39 15.30 -19.83 -1.27
C HIS A 39 15.47 -19.67 -2.78
N SER A 40 14.80 -18.70 -3.32
CA SER A 40 14.91 -18.31 -4.72
C SER A 40 15.60 -16.95 -4.88
N LEU A 41 16.44 -16.84 -5.91
CA LEU A 41 16.95 -15.57 -6.38
C LEU A 41 15.89 -14.91 -7.27
N ILE A 42 15.53 -13.70 -6.93
CA ILE A 42 14.55 -12.88 -7.67
C ILE A 42 15.27 -11.73 -8.36
N GLU A 43 15.07 -11.59 -9.64
CA GLU A 43 15.41 -10.39 -10.40
C GLU A 43 14.23 -9.44 -10.36
N THR A 44 14.42 -8.28 -9.73
CA THR A 44 13.35 -7.29 -9.57
C THR A 44 13.02 -6.61 -10.90
N TRP A 45 11.74 -6.56 -11.22
CA TRP A 45 11.22 -5.79 -12.35
C TRP A 45 10.69 -4.44 -11.88
N VAL A 46 9.85 -4.44 -10.85
CA VAL A 46 9.24 -3.23 -10.34
C VAL A 46 9.03 -3.35 -8.82
N THR A 47 9.13 -2.22 -8.12
CA THR A 47 8.70 -2.10 -6.72
C THR A 47 7.67 -0.98 -6.60
N GLY A 48 6.74 -1.14 -5.66
CA GLY A 48 5.73 -0.12 -5.36
C GLY A 48 6.15 0.76 -4.21
N ILE A 49 5.90 2.05 -4.29
CA ILE A 49 6.06 2.99 -3.19
C ILE A 49 4.70 3.18 -2.50
N SER A 50 4.69 3.05 -1.19
CA SER A 50 3.55 3.35 -0.33
C SER A 50 3.75 4.73 0.34
N PRO A 51 3.22 5.82 -0.25
CA PRO A 51 3.65 7.18 0.10
C PRO A 51 3.46 7.52 1.58
N GLY A 52 2.38 7.06 2.19
CA GLY A 52 2.07 7.34 3.61
C GLY A 52 3.11 6.71 4.54
N THR A 53 3.29 5.40 4.44
CA THR A 53 4.16 4.61 5.31
C THR A 53 5.64 4.92 5.07
N GLU A 54 6.05 4.96 3.80
CA GLU A 54 7.47 5.19 3.50
C GLU A 54 7.91 6.62 3.82
N ARG A 55 7.00 7.60 3.72
CA ARG A 55 7.26 8.94 4.23
C ARG A 55 7.43 8.97 5.73
N LEU A 56 6.58 8.25 6.47
CA LEU A 56 6.66 8.16 7.93
C LEU A 56 7.99 7.54 8.37
N VAL A 57 8.39 6.44 7.74
CA VAL A 57 9.67 5.78 7.98
C VAL A 57 10.85 6.69 7.56
N GLY A 58 10.78 7.26 6.37
CA GLY A 58 11.85 8.12 5.84
C GLY A 58 12.07 9.40 6.62
N LEU A 59 11.10 9.86 7.39
CA LEU A 59 11.23 11.00 8.31
C LEU A 59 11.61 10.59 9.73
N GLY A 60 11.79 9.29 10.02
CA GLY A 60 12.09 8.80 11.36
C GLY A 60 10.92 8.94 12.35
N HIS A 61 9.69 8.89 11.85
CA HIS A 61 8.48 9.10 12.63
C HIS A 61 7.85 7.80 13.14
N VAL A 62 8.56 6.69 13.12
CA VAL A 62 8.10 5.42 13.69
C VAL A 62 8.31 5.43 15.20
N PRO A 63 7.22 5.26 16.01
CA PRO A 63 7.35 5.20 17.46
C PRO A 63 8.26 4.04 17.88
N PRO A 64 9.23 4.26 18.82
CA PRO A 64 10.14 3.20 19.25
C PRO A 64 9.44 1.94 19.78
N GLU A 65 8.32 2.11 20.46
CA GLU A 65 7.49 1.01 20.96
C GLU A 65 6.86 0.13 19.85
N CYS A 66 6.83 0.64 18.62
CA CYS A 66 6.30 -0.09 17.45
C CYS A 66 7.40 -0.79 16.64
N TRP A 67 8.68 -0.56 16.88
CA TRP A 67 9.76 -0.99 15.98
C TRP A 67 9.71 -2.48 15.67
N SER A 68 9.71 -3.34 16.70
CA SER A 68 9.67 -4.80 16.50
C SER A 68 8.38 -5.31 15.85
N THR A 69 7.26 -4.64 16.08
CA THR A 69 5.95 -5.04 15.54
C THR A 69 5.75 -4.58 14.09
N MET A 70 6.40 -3.48 13.71
CA MET A 70 6.23 -2.84 12.40
C MET A 70 7.38 -3.13 11.44
N GLU A 71 8.30 -4.01 11.81
CA GLU A 71 9.33 -4.52 10.90
C GLU A 71 8.68 -5.22 9.71
N CYS A 72 9.13 -4.83 8.50
CA CYS A 72 8.74 -5.51 7.28
C CYS A 72 9.66 -6.70 6.98
N PRO A 73 9.19 -7.74 6.31
CA PRO A 73 10.04 -8.82 5.84
C PRO A 73 11.24 -8.29 5.04
N SER A 74 12.42 -8.83 5.32
CA SER A 74 13.68 -8.45 4.65
C SER A 74 14.12 -7.00 4.88
N MET A 75 13.56 -6.29 5.86
CA MET A 75 14.06 -5.00 6.30
C MET A 75 15.53 -5.12 6.71
N GLY A 76 16.35 -4.12 6.36
CA GLY A 76 17.74 -4.03 6.80
C GLY A 76 17.95 -2.83 7.71
N GLY A 77 18.85 -2.94 8.70
CA GLY A 77 19.05 -1.87 9.69
C GLY A 77 17.93 -1.79 10.71
N SER A 78 17.59 -0.59 11.16
CA SER A 78 16.51 -0.35 12.13
C SER A 78 15.79 0.98 11.86
N PHE A 79 14.62 1.19 12.48
CA PHE A 79 13.91 2.47 12.37
C PHE A 79 14.65 3.64 13.05
N GLU A 80 15.72 3.38 13.82
CA GLU A 80 16.62 4.42 14.33
C GLU A 80 17.46 5.06 13.21
N LEU A 81 17.48 4.41 12.03
CA LEU A 81 18.26 4.77 10.84
C LEU A 81 19.79 4.48 11.00
N PRO A 82 20.42 4.04 9.93
CA PRO A 82 19.85 3.87 8.58
C PRO A 82 18.97 2.62 8.47
N VAL A 83 17.99 2.67 7.55
CA VAL A 83 17.06 1.55 7.30
C VAL A 83 16.87 1.28 5.80
N LYS A 84 16.87 0.03 5.42
CA LYS A 84 16.38 -0.47 4.13
C LYS A 84 14.93 -0.88 4.31
N TYR A 85 14.02 -0.12 3.74
CA TYR A 85 12.58 -0.28 3.95
C TYR A 85 11.81 -0.32 2.63
N GLY A 86 10.66 -0.92 2.67
CA GLY A 86 9.73 -1.14 1.57
C GLY A 86 9.11 -2.53 1.70
N TYR A 87 7.97 -2.76 1.08
CA TYR A 87 7.23 -4.02 1.21
C TYR A 87 6.47 -4.40 -0.05
N CYS A 88 6.99 -4.00 -1.21
CA CYS A 88 6.38 -4.35 -2.48
C CYS A 88 7.42 -4.57 -3.56
N LEU A 89 7.73 -5.80 -3.85
CA LEU A 89 8.64 -6.21 -4.91
C LEU A 89 7.94 -7.19 -5.84
N VAL A 90 7.98 -6.91 -7.13
CA VAL A 90 7.55 -7.80 -8.20
C VAL A 90 8.74 -8.08 -9.10
N GLY A 91 9.00 -9.34 -9.37
CA GLY A 91 10.16 -9.75 -10.15
C GLY A 91 9.98 -11.12 -10.79
N GLN A 92 11.05 -11.61 -11.40
CA GLN A 92 11.12 -12.96 -11.97
C GLN A 92 12.00 -13.85 -11.09
N ALA A 93 11.50 -15.00 -10.72
CA ALA A 93 12.31 -16.03 -10.05
C ALA A 93 13.32 -16.62 -11.06
N ILE A 94 14.61 -16.55 -10.71
CA ILE A 94 15.70 -17.09 -11.55
C ILE A 94 15.87 -18.58 -11.33
N ASN A 95 15.65 -19.04 -10.10
CA ASN A 95 15.74 -20.44 -9.70
C ASN A 95 14.59 -20.81 -8.75
N GLY A 96 14.63 -22.00 -8.17
CA GLY A 96 13.65 -22.48 -7.20
C GLY A 96 12.34 -22.97 -7.83
N PRO A 97 11.28 -23.16 -7.02
CA PRO A 97 10.03 -23.79 -7.47
C PRO A 97 9.25 -22.94 -8.48
N TYR A 98 9.53 -21.65 -8.53
CA TYR A 98 8.88 -20.70 -9.45
C TYR A 98 9.83 -20.18 -10.52
N ALA A 99 10.92 -20.89 -10.84
CA ALA A 99 11.88 -20.48 -11.85
C ALA A 99 11.21 -20.08 -13.17
N GLY A 100 11.58 -18.91 -13.70
CA GLY A 100 10.99 -18.33 -14.92
C GLY A 100 9.65 -17.61 -14.71
N ARG A 101 8.95 -17.81 -13.59
CA ARG A 101 7.67 -17.17 -13.30
C ARG A 101 7.84 -15.79 -12.67
N ARG A 102 6.86 -14.94 -12.89
CA ARG A 102 6.70 -13.67 -12.17
C ARG A 102 6.15 -13.95 -10.78
N VAL A 103 6.71 -13.28 -9.78
CA VAL A 103 6.33 -13.41 -8.37
C VAL A 103 6.21 -12.04 -7.71
N PHE A 104 5.36 -11.96 -6.72
CA PHE A 104 5.31 -10.86 -5.76
C PHE A 104 5.88 -11.33 -4.43
N THR A 105 6.55 -10.44 -3.72
CA THR A 105 6.97 -10.64 -2.33
C THR A 105 7.01 -9.31 -1.58
N MET A 106 6.87 -9.35 -0.27
CA MET A 106 7.11 -8.19 0.59
C MET A 106 8.61 -8.02 0.77
N HIS A 107 9.19 -7.02 0.10
CA HIS A 107 10.63 -6.75 0.14
C HIS A 107 10.91 -5.29 -0.14
N PRO A 108 11.98 -4.70 0.44
CA PRO A 108 12.46 -3.36 0.13
C PRO A 108 12.85 -3.14 -1.33
N HIS A 109 13.08 -1.87 -1.70
CA HIS A 109 13.53 -1.47 -3.03
C HIS A 109 14.96 -1.95 -3.31
N GLN A 110 15.09 -3.02 -4.09
CA GLN A 110 16.34 -3.70 -4.38
C GLN A 110 16.27 -4.39 -5.75
N ASN A 111 17.37 -4.41 -6.52
CA ASN A 111 17.35 -4.96 -7.88
C ASN A 111 17.44 -6.49 -7.96
N TYR A 112 18.10 -7.15 -7.00
CA TYR A 112 18.14 -8.61 -6.84
C TYR A 112 17.94 -8.95 -5.37
N ALA A 113 17.15 -9.99 -5.09
CA ALA A 113 16.86 -10.42 -3.73
C ALA A 113 16.86 -11.94 -3.64
N ILE A 114 17.35 -12.49 -2.52
CA ILE A 114 17.23 -13.91 -2.17
C ILE A 114 16.10 -14.03 -1.16
N ILE A 115 15.03 -14.75 -1.54
CA ILE A 115 13.77 -14.79 -0.81
C ILE A 115 13.41 -16.24 -0.47
N PRO A 116 12.96 -16.54 0.76
CA PRO A 116 12.36 -17.82 1.10
C PRO A 116 11.20 -18.17 0.16
N ASP A 117 11.16 -19.40 -0.34
CA ASP A 117 10.19 -19.83 -1.35
C ASP A 117 8.75 -19.74 -0.87
N ASP A 118 8.51 -19.92 0.42
CA ASP A 118 7.20 -19.80 1.07
C ASP A 118 6.68 -18.35 1.19
N ARG A 119 7.54 -17.35 0.92
CA ARG A 119 7.17 -15.93 0.87
C ARG A 119 6.89 -15.41 -0.55
N LEU A 120 6.99 -16.28 -1.54
CA LEU A 120 6.74 -15.93 -2.93
C LEU A 120 5.28 -16.18 -3.30
N LEU A 121 4.61 -15.16 -3.81
CA LEU A 121 3.28 -15.27 -4.41
C LEU A 121 3.45 -15.32 -5.94
N PRO A 122 3.25 -16.46 -6.60
CA PRO A 122 3.30 -16.52 -8.07
C PRO A 122 2.15 -15.74 -8.67
N LEU A 123 2.47 -14.87 -9.64
CA LEU A 123 1.48 -14.08 -10.36
C LEU A 123 0.97 -14.85 -11.58
N PRO A 124 -0.30 -14.64 -11.99
CA PRO A 124 -0.80 -15.12 -13.28
C PRO A 124 0.07 -14.61 -14.45
N GLU A 125 0.16 -15.37 -15.53
CA GLU A 125 1.05 -15.06 -16.66
C GLU A 125 0.70 -13.73 -17.35
N ASP A 126 -0.59 -13.41 -17.44
CA ASP A 126 -1.11 -12.18 -18.04
C ASP A 126 -1.21 -11.00 -17.08
N PHE A 127 -0.83 -11.19 -15.81
CA PHE A 127 -0.94 -10.14 -14.80
C PHE A 127 0.12 -9.06 -15.01
N LEU A 128 -0.30 -7.80 -15.11
CA LEU A 128 0.63 -6.68 -15.34
C LEU A 128 1.52 -6.41 -14.11
N PRO A 129 2.85 -6.42 -14.24
CA PRO A 129 3.77 -6.17 -13.13
C PRO A 129 3.51 -4.85 -12.41
N LEU A 130 3.18 -3.79 -13.17
CA LEU A 130 2.86 -2.48 -12.59
C LEU A 130 1.62 -2.56 -11.69
N ARG A 131 0.57 -3.25 -12.11
CA ARG A 131 -0.64 -3.41 -11.29
C ARG A 131 -0.39 -4.24 -10.04
N ALA A 132 0.55 -5.19 -10.09
CA ALA A 132 0.95 -5.96 -8.93
C ALA A 132 1.58 -5.10 -7.81
N THR A 133 2.05 -3.88 -8.12
CA THR A 133 2.54 -2.95 -7.09
C THR A 133 1.44 -2.45 -6.15
N LEU A 134 0.18 -2.63 -6.51
CA LEU A 134 -0.97 -2.28 -5.67
C LEU A 134 -1.32 -3.37 -4.64
N ILE A 135 -0.71 -4.57 -4.70
CA ILE A 135 -1.05 -5.71 -3.83
C ILE A 135 -1.08 -5.33 -2.35
N PRO A 136 -0.05 -4.70 -1.74
CA PRO A 136 -0.06 -4.41 -0.31
C PRO A 136 -1.15 -3.42 0.11
N ASN A 137 -1.41 -2.41 -0.73
CA ASN A 137 -2.43 -1.41 -0.44
C ASN A 137 -3.85 -1.96 -0.67
N MET A 138 -4.05 -2.82 -1.66
CA MET A 138 -5.32 -3.53 -1.87
C MET A 138 -5.59 -4.51 -0.72
N GLU A 139 -4.57 -5.19 -0.22
CA GLU A 139 -4.66 -6.05 0.96
C GLU A 139 -5.12 -5.27 2.19
N THR A 140 -4.54 -4.07 2.40
CA THR A 140 -4.94 -3.15 3.46
C THR A 140 -6.40 -2.71 3.31
N ALA A 141 -6.80 -2.33 2.11
CA ALA A 141 -8.18 -1.91 1.81
C ALA A 141 -9.20 -3.03 2.06
N LEU A 142 -8.90 -4.23 1.58
CA LEU A 142 -9.76 -5.42 1.76
C LEU A 142 -9.91 -5.78 3.24
N ASN A 143 -8.79 -5.79 3.99
CA ASN A 143 -8.82 -6.08 5.42
C ASN A 143 -9.63 -5.03 6.20
N ALA A 144 -9.50 -3.74 5.85
CA ALA A 144 -10.27 -2.67 6.49
C ALA A 144 -11.79 -2.82 6.28
N ILE A 145 -12.22 -3.23 5.09
CA ILE A 145 -13.63 -3.52 4.83
C ILE A 145 -14.10 -4.73 5.67
N TRP A 146 -13.28 -5.77 5.80
CA TRP A 146 -13.61 -6.90 6.65
C TRP A 146 -13.67 -6.54 8.15
N ASP A 147 -12.73 -5.69 8.63
CA ASP A 147 -12.73 -5.20 10.01
C ASP A 147 -13.96 -4.32 10.30
N SER A 148 -14.47 -3.62 9.29
CA SER A 148 -15.68 -2.81 9.42
C SER A 148 -16.96 -3.63 9.55
N GLU A 149 -16.93 -4.94 9.21
CA GLU A 149 -18.12 -5.79 9.11
C GLU A 149 -19.23 -5.14 8.26
N TYR A 150 -18.81 -4.43 7.19
CA TYR A 150 -19.73 -3.71 6.32
C TYR A 150 -20.77 -4.64 5.69
N GLN A 151 -22.03 -4.23 5.77
CA GLN A 151 -23.17 -4.87 5.11
C GLN A 151 -23.96 -3.79 4.34
N PRO A 152 -24.12 -3.92 3.02
CA PRO A 152 -24.98 -3.02 2.27
C PRO A 152 -26.47 -3.25 2.63
N PRO A 153 -27.36 -2.23 2.43
CA PRO A 153 -27.06 -0.88 1.98
C PRO A 153 -26.91 0.10 3.16
N VAL A 154 -25.71 0.43 3.57
CA VAL A 154 -25.50 1.52 4.53
C VAL A 154 -24.66 2.63 3.91
N PRO A 155 -24.97 3.94 4.21
CA PRO A 155 -24.17 5.06 3.70
C PRO A 155 -22.75 5.01 4.26
N VAL A 156 -21.76 5.11 3.35
CA VAL A 156 -20.34 5.03 3.68
C VAL A 156 -19.62 6.30 3.21
N ALA A 157 -18.79 6.85 4.09
CA ALA A 157 -17.81 7.87 3.74
C ALA A 157 -16.38 7.34 3.82
N ILE A 158 -15.48 7.98 3.10
CA ILE A 158 -14.03 7.75 3.16
C ILE A 158 -13.36 9.11 3.31
N VAL A 159 -12.68 9.35 4.40
CA VAL A 159 -11.91 10.57 4.62
C VAL A 159 -10.46 10.33 4.23
N GLY A 160 -10.05 11.00 3.16
CA GLY A 160 -8.75 10.88 2.51
C GLY A 160 -8.83 10.15 1.17
N GLY A 161 -8.67 10.89 0.08
CA GLY A 161 -8.65 10.40 -1.31
C GLY A 161 -7.26 9.93 -1.76
N GLY A 162 -6.48 9.35 -0.86
CA GLY A 162 -5.20 8.71 -1.17
C GLY A 162 -5.38 7.29 -1.71
N MET A 163 -4.24 6.58 -1.93
CA MET A 163 -4.22 5.23 -2.49
C MET A 163 -5.15 4.26 -1.75
N VAL A 164 -5.02 4.14 -0.43
CA VAL A 164 -5.83 3.19 0.36
C VAL A 164 -7.31 3.58 0.34
N GLY A 165 -7.63 4.87 0.49
CA GLY A 165 -9.01 5.36 0.41
C GLY A 165 -9.67 5.07 -0.94
N LEU A 166 -8.94 5.24 -2.05
CA LEU A 166 -9.42 4.92 -3.39
C LEU A 166 -9.60 3.41 -3.61
N LEU A 167 -8.71 2.58 -3.07
CA LEU A 167 -8.86 1.12 -3.14
C LEU A 167 -10.04 0.62 -2.30
N ILE A 168 -10.30 1.23 -1.14
CA ILE A 168 -11.53 0.99 -0.36
C ILE A 168 -12.76 1.38 -1.18
N ALA A 169 -12.76 2.58 -1.79
CA ALA A 169 -13.87 3.04 -2.64
C ALA A 169 -14.10 2.11 -3.83
N PHE A 170 -13.03 1.69 -4.49
CA PHE A 170 -13.07 0.75 -5.61
C PHE A 170 -13.71 -0.59 -5.19
N LEU A 171 -13.24 -1.17 -4.09
CA LEU A 171 -13.77 -2.43 -3.57
C LEU A 171 -15.25 -2.31 -3.18
N LEU A 172 -15.61 -1.28 -2.41
CA LEU A 172 -17.00 -1.03 -2.02
C LEU A 172 -17.93 -0.93 -3.23
N LYS A 173 -17.46 -0.25 -4.29
CA LYS A 173 -18.23 -0.09 -5.51
C LYS A 173 -18.35 -1.37 -6.33
N THR A 174 -17.25 -2.12 -6.49
CA THR A 174 -17.20 -3.25 -7.43
C THR A 174 -17.56 -4.59 -6.81
N ALA A 175 -17.30 -4.78 -5.52
CA ALA A 175 -17.53 -6.05 -4.82
C ALA A 175 -18.71 -6.01 -3.85
N TRP A 176 -19.13 -4.82 -3.39
CA TRP A 176 -20.25 -4.66 -2.45
C TRP A 176 -21.40 -3.81 -3.00
N ASP A 177 -21.36 -3.43 -4.27
CA ASP A 177 -22.39 -2.61 -4.95
C ASP A 177 -22.80 -1.36 -4.14
N SER A 178 -21.80 -0.70 -3.55
CA SER A 178 -21.98 0.50 -2.73
C SER A 178 -21.55 1.75 -3.48
N GLN A 179 -22.05 2.92 -3.07
CA GLN A 179 -21.67 4.22 -3.61
C GLN A 179 -21.02 5.06 -2.49
N PRO A 180 -19.74 4.81 -2.16
CA PRO A 180 -19.08 5.58 -1.11
C PRO A 180 -18.82 7.01 -1.53
N VAL A 181 -18.86 7.93 -0.55
CA VAL A 181 -18.50 9.34 -0.73
C VAL A 181 -17.08 9.57 -0.23
N ILE A 182 -16.22 10.17 -1.03
CA ILE A 182 -14.86 10.54 -0.64
C ILE A 182 -14.83 11.97 -0.14
N ILE A 183 -14.37 12.18 1.08
CA ILE A 183 -14.15 13.49 1.69
C ILE A 183 -12.66 13.79 1.61
N GLU A 184 -12.27 14.74 0.76
CA GLU A 184 -10.87 15.09 0.48
C GLU A 184 -10.68 16.61 0.52
N ILE A 185 -9.71 17.08 1.29
CA ILE A 185 -9.44 18.51 1.48
C ILE A 185 -8.76 19.14 0.27
N ASP A 186 -7.90 18.39 -0.42
CA ASP A 186 -7.14 18.88 -1.56
C ASP A 186 -8.02 18.93 -2.82
N LYS A 187 -8.27 20.15 -3.32
CA LYS A 187 -9.08 20.37 -4.51
C LYS A 187 -8.50 19.72 -5.76
N GLN A 188 -7.17 19.75 -5.93
CA GLN A 188 -6.52 19.13 -7.09
C GLN A 188 -6.70 17.60 -7.04
N ARG A 189 -6.59 17.02 -5.85
CA ARG A 189 -6.81 15.58 -5.66
C ARG A 189 -8.27 15.19 -5.93
N ARG A 190 -9.25 16.01 -5.53
CA ARG A 190 -10.66 15.77 -5.90
C ARG A 190 -10.83 15.73 -7.41
N GLN A 191 -10.22 16.65 -8.16
CA GLN A 191 -10.25 16.65 -9.63
C GLN A 191 -9.62 15.38 -10.22
N LEU A 192 -8.45 14.97 -9.72
CA LEU A 192 -7.80 13.71 -10.16
C LEU A 192 -8.69 12.48 -9.90
N ILE A 193 -9.44 12.46 -8.79
CA ILE A 193 -10.40 11.38 -8.49
C ILE A 193 -11.56 11.37 -9.49
N GLU A 194 -12.08 12.51 -9.85
CA GLU A 194 -13.14 12.65 -10.86
C GLU A 194 -12.65 12.21 -12.25
N GLU A 195 -11.41 12.54 -12.60
CA GLU A 195 -10.75 12.15 -13.86
C GLU A 195 -10.53 10.65 -13.98
N LEU A 196 -10.53 9.87 -12.88
CA LEU A 196 -10.49 8.41 -12.94
C LEU A 196 -11.72 7.82 -13.66
N GLY A 197 -12.82 8.57 -13.75
CA GLY A 197 -14.03 8.13 -14.41
C GLY A 197 -14.79 7.00 -13.69
N TRP A 198 -14.49 6.77 -12.42
CA TRP A 198 -15.13 5.69 -11.63
C TRP A 198 -16.52 6.06 -11.12
N GLY A 199 -16.99 7.29 -11.38
CA GLY A 199 -18.28 7.79 -10.89
C GLY A 199 -18.32 7.88 -9.36
N LEU A 200 -17.21 8.26 -8.72
CA LEU A 200 -17.13 8.51 -7.29
C LEU A 200 -17.56 9.95 -7.00
N THR A 201 -18.31 10.13 -5.92
CA THR A 201 -18.63 11.46 -5.41
C THR A 201 -17.52 11.95 -4.49
N THR A 202 -16.99 13.16 -4.74
CA THR A 202 -16.01 13.81 -3.88
C THR A 202 -16.59 15.02 -3.19
N LEU A 203 -16.24 15.25 -1.93
CA LEU A 203 -16.68 16.41 -1.15
C LEU A 203 -15.48 17.09 -0.48
N ASP A 204 -15.57 18.42 -0.37
CA ASP A 204 -14.73 19.15 0.58
C ASP A 204 -15.19 18.88 2.02
N PRO A 205 -14.29 18.76 3.01
CA PRO A 205 -14.69 18.57 4.42
C PRO A 205 -15.69 19.60 4.93
N GLN A 206 -15.63 20.85 4.46
CA GLN A 206 -16.56 21.91 4.86
C GLN A 206 -17.96 21.74 4.25
N ALA A 207 -18.04 21.07 3.10
CA ALA A 207 -19.30 20.75 2.42
C ALA A 207 -19.85 19.38 2.79
N SER A 208 -19.11 18.61 3.57
CA SER A 208 -19.52 17.25 3.98
C SER A 208 -20.69 17.32 4.94
N PRO A 209 -21.77 16.55 4.70
CA PRO A 209 -22.87 16.48 5.64
C PRO A 209 -22.42 15.85 6.96
N ARG A 210 -22.83 16.45 8.06
CA ARG A 210 -22.60 15.89 9.40
C ARG A 210 -23.60 14.78 9.68
N GLU A 211 -23.15 13.74 10.39
CA GLU A 211 -24.00 12.67 10.90
C GLU A 211 -24.83 11.94 9.83
N ALA A 212 -24.35 11.95 8.59
CA ALA A 212 -25.07 11.40 7.44
C ALA A 212 -24.68 9.94 7.12
N PHE A 213 -23.58 9.45 7.68
CA PHE A 213 -23.06 8.12 7.38
C PHE A 213 -23.13 7.20 8.59
N SER A 214 -23.29 5.90 8.34
CA SER A 214 -23.22 4.88 9.38
C SER A 214 -21.81 4.34 9.57
N LEU A 215 -20.98 4.47 8.51
CA LEU A 215 -19.62 3.98 8.48
C LEU A 215 -18.73 5.01 7.78
N CYS A 216 -17.55 5.24 8.33
CA CYS A 216 -16.52 6.06 7.70
C CYS A 216 -15.16 5.37 7.80
N PHE A 217 -14.42 5.29 6.69
CA PHE A 217 -13.02 4.88 6.69
C PHE A 217 -12.15 6.14 6.75
N HIS A 218 -11.23 6.18 7.71
CA HIS A 218 -10.25 7.26 7.79
C HIS A 218 -8.89 6.78 7.26
N SER A 219 -8.42 7.41 6.19
CA SER A 219 -7.16 7.07 5.49
C SER A 219 -6.31 8.31 5.15
N SER A 220 -6.61 9.46 5.78
CA SER A 220 -5.93 10.73 5.44
C SER A 220 -4.56 10.90 6.12
N GLY A 221 -4.26 10.12 7.17
CA GLY A 221 -3.04 10.26 7.97
C GLY A 221 -2.99 11.58 8.76
N GLN A 222 -4.11 12.25 8.98
CA GLN A 222 -4.19 13.54 9.70
C GLN A 222 -5.24 13.49 10.81
N GLY A 223 -4.90 14.02 12.00
CA GLY A 223 -5.85 14.08 13.11
C GLY A 223 -7.12 14.90 12.82
N SER A 224 -7.00 15.97 12.03
CA SER A 224 -8.16 16.73 11.54
C SER A 224 -9.08 15.89 10.65
N GLY A 225 -8.51 15.01 9.84
CA GLY A 225 -9.29 14.07 9.04
C GLY A 225 -10.04 13.06 9.91
N LEU A 226 -9.42 12.57 10.99
CA LEU A 226 -10.09 11.68 11.95
C LEU A 226 -11.25 12.40 12.64
N GLN A 227 -11.10 13.69 12.98
CA GLN A 227 -12.21 14.50 13.50
C GLN A 227 -13.33 14.64 12.45
N THR A 228 -12.97 14.90 11.19
CA THR A 228 -13.95 14.96 10.09
C THR A 228 -14.70 13.63 9.96
N ALA A 229 -14.01 12.50 10.07
CA ALA A 229 -14.64 11.17 10.03
C ALA A 229 -15.64 10.99 11.19
N LEU A 230 -15.28 11.40 12.40
CA LEU A 230 -16.18 11.35 13.57
C LEU A 230 -17.40 12.26 13.40
N ASP A 231 -17.21 13.45 12.81
CA ASP A 231 -18.30 14.40 12.57
C ASP A 231 -19.26 13.91 11.47
N SER A 232 -18.77 13.11 10.54
CA SER A 232 -19.56 12.61 9.40
C SER A 232 -20.47 11.43 9.75
N VAL A 233 -20.13 10.63 10.77
CA VAL A 233 -20.96 9.47 11.19
C VAL A 233 -22.02 9.90 12.19
N GLY A 234 -23.20 9.26 12.09
CA GLY A 234 -24.35 9.52 12.95
C GLY A 234 -24.41 8.64 14.21
N PHE A 235 -25.63 8.40 14.72
CA PHE A 235 -25.90 7.61 15.91
C PHE A 235 -25.37 6.19 15.76
N GLU A 236 -24.58 5.72 16.75
CA GLU A 236 -23.87 4.44 16.75
C GLU A 236 -22.98 4.19 15.52
N GLY A 237 -22.64 5.28 14.80
CA GLY A 237 -21.78 5.23 13.62
C GLY A 237 -20.35 4.85 13.97
N ARG A 238 -19.69 4.18 13.04
CA ARG A 238 -18.34 3.64 13.23
C ARG A 238 -17.33 4.32 12.30
N VAL A 239 -16.18 4.67 12.85
CA VAL A 239 -15.00 5.12 12.10
C VAL A 239 -13.96 4.01 12.13
N ILE A 240 -13.54 3.56 10.96
CA ILE A 240 -12.44 2.60 10.81
C ILE A 240 -11.16 3.40 10.56
N GLU A 241 -10.27 3.40 11.53
CA GLU A 241 -8.97 4.05 11.44
C GLU A 241 -7.99 3.13 10.71
N VAL A 242 -7.61 3.52 9.51
CA VAL A 242 -6.69 2.77 8.63
C VAL A 242 -5.32 3.45 8.56
N SER A 243 -5.24 4.72 8.97
CA SER A 243 -4.01 5.50 8.90
C SER A 243 -3.02 5.10 9.98
N TRP A 244 -1.75 5.02 9.62
CA TRP A 244 -0.67 4.98 10.60
C TRP A 244 -0.20 6.41 10.90
N LEU A 245 -0.57 6.94 12.06
CA LEU A 245 -0.32 8.34 12.45
C LEU A 245 1.10 8.58 12.99
N GLY A 246 1.87 7.50 13.23
CA GLY A 246 3.21 7.58 13.82
C GLY A 246 3.17 8.05 15.27
N HIS A 247 4.23 8.74 15.71
CA HIS A 247 4.36 9.23 17.10
C HIS A 247 3.56 10.51 17.38
N ARG A 248 2.84 11.06 16.41
CA ARG A 248 2.10 12.33 16.58
C ARG A 248 0.85 12.14 17.44
N PRO A 249 0.69 12.87 18.56
CA PRO A 249 -0.55 12.87 19.31
C PRO A 249 -1.69 13.46 18.47
N VAL A 250 -2.89 12.91 18.64
CA VAL A 250 -4.10 13.37 17.97
C VAL A 250 -5.09 13.89 19.01
N SER A 251 -5.57 15.13 18.82
CA SER A 251 -6.60 15.73 19.66
C SER A 251 -7.96 15.58 18.98
N LEU A 252 -8.96 15.09 19.72
CA LEU A 252 -10.32 14.84 19.23
C LEU A 252 -11.37 15.41 20.18
N HIS A 253 -12.49 15.87 19.63
CA HIS A 253 -13.64 16.39 20.40
C HIS A 253 -14.58 15.22 20.80
N LEU A 254 -14.25 14.50 21.87
CA LEU A 254 -15.01 13.32 22.31
C LEU A 254 -16.14 13.62 23.29
N GLY A 255 -16.20 14.81 23.90
CA GLY A 255 -17.22 15.17 24.86
C GLY A 255 -18.60 15.56 24.28
N GLY A 256 -18.68 15.74 22.97
CA GLY A 256 -19.92 16.09 22.26
C GLY A 256 -20.63 14.90 21.65
N SER A 257 -20.93 15.00 20.33
CA SER A 257 -21.68 13.98 19.58
C SER A 257 -21.07 12.58 19.65
N PHE A 258 -19.76 12.47 19.73
CA PHE A 258 -19.11 11.18 19.95
C PHE A 258 -19.70 10.45 21.17
N HIS A 259 -19.79 11.16 22.31
CA HIS A 259 -20.27 10.55 23.55
C HIS A 259 -21.78 10.26 23.53
N PHE A 260 -22.63 11.24 23.28
CA PHE A 260 -24.08 11.04 23.41
C PHE A 260 -24.69 10.26 22.23
N GLN A 261 -24.03 10.20 21.08
CA GLN A 261 -24.45 9.37 19.94
C GLN A 261 -23.76 7.99 19.92
N ARG A 262 -22.96 7.64 20.93
CA ARG A 262 -22.34 6.32 21.07
C ARG A 262 -21.47 5.92 19.86
N LYS A 263 -20.80 6.90 19.23
CA LYS A 263 -19.92 6.65 18.08
C LYS A 263 -18.71 5.81 18.49
N GLN A 264 -18.11 5.12 17.53
CA GLN A 264 -16.99 4.21 17.78
C GLN A 264 -15.81 4.55 16.85
N ILE A 265 -14.60 4.36 17.34
CA ILE A 265 -13.38 4.33 16.55
C ILE A 265 -12.80 2.92 16.67
N LEU A 266 -12.60 2.26 15.54
CA LEU A 266 -12.02 0.92 15.44
C LEU A 266 -10.75 0.98 14.62
N SER A 267 -9.65 0.45 15.14
CA SER A 267 -8.40 0.34 14.42
C SER A 267 -8.42 -0.84 13.47
N SER A 268 -7.95 -0.65 12.23
CA SER A 268 -7.70 -1.71 11.27
C SER A 268 -6.21 -1.74 10.91
N GLN A 269 -5.59 -2.91 11.04
CA GLN A 269 -4.17 -3.10 10.75
C GLN A 269 -3.95 -4.42 10.00
N VAL A 270 -3.37 -4.33 8.80
CA VAL A 270 -3.29 -5.39 7.80
C VAL A 270 -2.45 -6.60 8.21
N SER A 271 -1.47 -6.47 9.12
CA SER A 271 -0.66 -7.62 9.57
C SER A 271 -1.50 -8.68 10.30
N THR A 272 -2.69 -8.30 10.79
CA THR A 272 -3.64 -9.22 11.41
C THR A 272 -4.89 -9.34 10.56
N ILE A 273 -5.27 -10.57 10.20
CA ILE A 273 -6.52 -10.83 9.47
C ILE A 273 -7.71 -10.37 10.31
N ALA A 274 -8.65 -9.69 9.69
CA ALA A 274 -9.89 -9.21 10.33
C ALA A 274 -10.58 -10.31 11.16
N LYS A 275 -11.11 -9.93 12.33
CA LYS A 275 -11.71 -10.87 13.28
C LYS A 275 -12.76 -11.78 12.64
N SER A 276 -13.59 -11.23 11.75
CA SER A 276 -14.63 -11.95 11.02
C SER A 276 -14.12 -13.03 10.06
N LYS A 277 -12.84 -12.99 9.69
CA LYS A 277 -12.16 -13.92 8.76
C LYS A 277 -11.11 -14.79 9.44
N ARG A 278 -10.73 -14.46 10.68
CA ARG A 278 -9.69 -15.15 11.42
C ARG A 278 -10.09 -16.60 11.70
N GLY A 279 -9.17 -17.53 11.47
CA GLY A 279 -9.43 -18.97 11.59
C GLY A 279 -10.06 -19.60 10.34
N HIS A 280 -10.56 -18.80 9.39
CA HIS A 280 -11.13 -19.28 8.12
C HIS A 280 -10.25 -18.98 6.91
N LEU A 281 -9.34 -17.98 7.00
CA LEU A 281 -8.44 -17.57 5.95
C LEU A 281 -7.01 -17.44 6.48
N THR A 282 -6.05 -17.83 5.63
CA THR A 282 -4.62 -17.53 5.80
C THR A 282 -4.28 -16.20 5.12
N HIS A 283 -3.10 -15.63 5.44
CA HIS A 283 -2.58 -14.45 4.73
C HIS A 283 -2.42 -14.72 3.22
N GLN A 284 -1.95 -15.92 2.85
CA GLN A 284 -1.82 -16.29 1.44
C GLN A 284 -3.17 -16.29 0.73
N GLN A 285 -4.21 -16.89 1.32
CA GLN A 285 -5.57 -16.89 0.75
C GLN A 285 -6.16 -15.48 0.64
N ARG A 286 -5.81 -14.56 1.58
CA ARG A 286 -6.17 -13.15 1.44
C ARG A 286 -5.48 -12.50 0.23
N LEU A 287 -4.19 -12.76 0.04
CA LEU A 287 -3.44 -12.27 -1.13
C LEU A 287 -4.01 -12.82 -2.45
N GLU A 288 -4.45 -14.09 -2.48
CA GLU A 288 -5.12 -14.67 -3.65
C GLU A 288 -6.43 -13.93 -3.98
N GLN A 289 -7.22 -13.55 -2.95
CA GLN A 289 -8.41 -12.70 -3.16
C GLN A 289 -8.04 -11.30 -3.65
N VAL A 290 -6.97 -10.72 -3.13
CA VAL A 290 -6.42 -9.45 -3.62
C VAL A 290 -6.08 -9.52 -5.10
N LEU A 291 -5.46 -10.60 -5.57
CA LEU A 291 -5.16 -10.78 -7.00
C LEU A 291 -6.41 -10.81 -7.87
N VAL A 292 -7.50 -11.41 -7.39
CA VAL A 292 -8.79 -11.41 -8.12
C VAL A 292 -9.30 -9.98 -8.33
N HIS A 293 -9.31 -9.15 -7.29
CA HIS A 293 -9.74 -7.76 -7.39
C HIS A 293 -8.81 -6.92 -8.28
N LEU A 294 -7.51 -7.21 -8.24
CA LEU A 294 -6.50 -6.51 -9.03
C LEU A 294 -6.51 -6.90 -10.54
N GLN A 295 -7.31 -7.86 -10.97
CA GLN A 295 -7.47 -8.14 -12.41
C GLN A 295 -8.19 -7.01 -13.16
N ASN A 296 -8.91 -6.15 -12.45
CA ASN A 296 -9.66 -5.05 -13.08
C ASN A 296 -8.71 -3.97 -13.65
N PRO A 297 -8.76 -3.72 -14.97
CA PRO A 297 -7.85 -2.78 -15.63
C PRO A 297 -8.08 -1.31 -15.25
N LEU A 298 -9.23 -0.96 -14.67
CA LEU A 298 -9.46 0.40 -14.16
C LEU A 298 -8.43 0.84 -13.13
N LEU A 299 -7.82 -0.12 -12.42
CA LEU A 299 -6.80 0.15 -11.41
C LEU A 299 -5.47 0.66 -11.99
N ASP A 300 -5.22 0.49 -13.28
CA ASP A 300 -4.00 1.00 -13.93
C ASP A 300 -3.93 2.52 -13.87
N ALA A 301 -5.07 3.20 -13.86
CA ALA A 301 -5.16 4.66 -13.72
C ALA A 301 -4.64 5.18 -12.36
N LEU A 302 -4.52 4.33 -11.35
CA LEU A 302 -3.93 4.71 -10.06
C LEU A 302 -2.41 4.84 -10.11
N ILE A 303 -1.73 4.24 -11.11
CA ILE A 303 -0.27 4.29 -11.23
C ILE A 303 0.12 5.61 -11.90
N SER A 304 0.35 6.61 -11.09
CA SER A 304 0.49 8.00 -11.55
C SER A 304 1.87 8.33 -12.09
N GLN A 305 2.93 7.71 -11.57
CA GLN A 305 4.30 7.95 -12.02
C GLN A 305 5.12 6.67 -11.99
N ILE A 306 6.03 6.57 -12.97
CA ILE A 306 7.00 5.48 -13.08
C ILE A 306 8.40 6.09 -12.96
N ILE A 307 9.15 5.63 -11.96
CA ILE A 307 10.45 6.15 -11.58
C ILE A 307 11.53 5.11 -11.93
N LYS A 308 12.61 5.51 -12.58
CA LYS A 308 13.78 4.64 -12.72
C LYS A 308 14.48 4.48 -11.38
N PHE A 309 14.96 3.28 -11.05
CA PHE A 309 15.58 2.99 -9.76
C PHE A 309 16.71 3.98 -9.41
N ASP A 310 17.54 4.38 -10.39
CA ASP A 310 18.62 5.34 -10.16
C ASP A 310 18.12 6.74 -9.74
N HIS A 311 16.86 7.07 -10.04
CA HIS A 311 16.23 8.34 -9.65
C HIS A 311 15.43 8.22 -8.35
N LEU A 312 15.34 7.03 -7.75
CA LEU A 312 14.58 6.80 -6.53
C LEU A 312 15.02 7.71 -5.37
N PRO A 313 16.33 7.94 -5.09
CA PRO A 313 16.73 8.82 -4.00
C PRO A 313 16.17 10.24 -4.13
N LEU A 314 16.17 10.79 -5.34
CA LEU A 314 15.65 12.13 -5.61
C LEU A 314 14.13 12.18 -5.43
N PHE A 315 13.41 11.17 -5.94
CA PHE A 315 11.96 11.07 -5.78
C PHE A 315 11.56 10.93 -4.31
N MET A 316 12.24 10.07 -3.54
CA MET A 316 11.97 9.88 -2.12
C MET A 316 12.25 11.14 -1.32
N GLN A 317 13.30 11.88 -1.65
CA GLN A 317 13.54 13.19 -1.03
C GLN A 317 12.38 14.15 -1.26
N GLN A 318 11.82 14.20 -2.47
CA GLN A 318 10.63 15.00 -2.76
C GLN A 318 9.42 14.52 -1.96
N LEU A 319 9.17 13.20 -1.91
CA LEU A 319 8.09 12.57 -1.15
C LEU A 319 8.15 12.92 0.35
N TYR A 320 9.35 12.99 0.92
CA TYR A 320 9.53 13.33 2.34
C TYR A 320 9.14 14.78 2.64
N HIS A 321 9.38 15.70 1.72
CA HIS A 321 9.09 17.13 1.91
C HIS A 321 7.67 17.52 1.50
N LYS A 322 7.16 16.97 0.40
CA LYS A 322 5.84 17.28 -0.15
C LYS A 322 5.20 16.01 -0.69
N ASN A 323 3.91 15.82 -0.47
CA ASN A 323 3.20 14.76 -1.16
C ASN A 323 3.25 15.04 -2.68
N PRO A 324 3.77 14.12 -3.49
CA PRO A 324 3.73 14.27 -4.94
C PRO A 324 2.29 14.17 -5.45
N ASP A 325 2.04 14.77 -6.60
CA ASP A 325 0.77 14.65 -7.28
C ASP A 325 0.58 13.21 -7.78
N GLY A 326 -0.62 12.67 -7.57
CA GLY A 326 -0.93 11.29 -7.94
C GLY A 326 -1.28 10.38 -6.77
N PHE A 327 -1.47 9.10 -7.07
CA PHE A 327 -1.98 8.11 -6.11
C PHE A 327 -0.96 7.03 -5.78
N SER A 328 -0.33 6.42 -6.81
CA SER A 328 0.67 5.37 -6.67
C SER A 328 1.90 5.64 -7.52
N PHE A 329 3.03 5.14 -7.06
CA PHE A 329 4.32 5.33 -7.68
C PHE A 329 5.04 4.00 -7.81
N ALA A 330 5.51 3.69 -9.03
CA ALA A 330 6.21 2.45 -9.31
C ALA A 330 7.67 2.73 -9.67
N VAL A 331 8.59 1.93 -9.14
CA VAL A 331 10.03 2.03 -9.42
C VAL A 331 10.42 0.89 -10.34
N ILE A 332 10.92 1.19 -11.53
CA ILE A 332 11.31 0.19 -12.53
C ILE A 332 12.82 -0.04 -12.54
N TYR A 333 13.19 -1.30 -12.75
CA TYR A 333 14.58 -1.78 -12.77
C TYR A 333 15.04 -2.25 -14.14
N ARG A 334 14.10 -2.41 -15.08
CA ARG A 334 14.33 -2.81 -16.47
C ARG A 334 13.83 -1.72 -17.43
N PRO A 335 14.19 -1.76 -18.72
CA PRO A 335 13.59 -0.88 -19.73
C PRO A 335 12.08 -0.99 -19.77
N PHE A 336 11.41 0.14 -20.02
CA PHE A 336 9.95 0.30 -19.94
C PHE A 336 9.15 -0.68 -20.79
N GLU A 337 9.68 -1.10 -21.94
CA GLU A 337 9.05 -2.00 -22.91
C GLU A 337 8.69 -3.39 -22.32
N HIS A 338 9.40 -3.84 -21.30
CA HIS A 338 9.17 -5.13 -20.65
C HIS A 338 7.88 -5.19 -19.79
N TYR A 339 7.25 -4.04 -19.49
CA TYR A 339 6.12 -3.99 -18.56
C TYR A 339 4.75 -4.08 -19.24
N PHE A 340 4.70 -3.89 -20.56
CA PHE A 340 3.47 -3.86 -21.37
C PHE A 340 3.36 -5.02 -22.36
N GLN A 341 4.39 -5.82 -22.53
CA GLN A 341 4.32 -7.00 -23.38
C GLN A 341 3.48 -8.07 -22.67
N LYS A 342 2.32 -8.39 -23.26
CA LYS A 342 1.66 -9.67 -23.04
C LYS A 342 2.57 -10.74 -23.62
N THR A 343 3.15 -11.58 -22.78
CA THR A 343 3.91 -12.76 -23.19
C THR A 343 3.03 -13.75 -23.93
#